data_b9e1264a81cece941bed3aef250c8ffd
#
_entry.id   b9e1264a81cece941bed3aef250c8ffd
#
_cell.length_a   1.000
_cell.length_b   1.000
_cell.length_c   1.000
_cell.angle_alpha   90.00
_cell.angle_beta   90.00
_cell.angle_gamma   90.00
#
_symmetry.space_group_name_H-M   'P 1'
#
loop_
_entity.id
_entity.type
_entity.pdbx_description
1 polymer ?
#
loop_
_entity_poly.entity_id
_entity_poly.type
_entity_poly.pdbx_seq_one_letter_code
_entity_poly.pdbx_strand_id
1 'polypeptide(L)'
;VRTEDPYAFMKAFRYPYTRYFNQKYGRKGQLGEKHFFLCEIEGLYHLLAVLSYILRNPLHHGVAATPFGYRYSSIRAVFRKELGYFDEPELMPQKSQYLFLPGNVSLPDGFKMDSSGLILPHSAIDVADVEHQFSTARTFLYYMNRLSGEAWEKEQLQDGDNIPPITIEQIERTIRYQDLKTMLGNEHGRANYNATNDIQ
;
A
#
# COMPACT_ATOMS: atom_id res chain seq x y z
N VAL A 1 6.51 -1.04 -8.33
CA VAL A 1 7.43 -0.23 -9.14
C VAL A 1 7.42 -0.77 -10.57
N ARG A 2 7.22 0.12 -11.53
CA ARG A 2 7.41 -0.21 -12.95
C ARG A 2 8.86 0.10 -13.31
N THR A 3 9.64 -0.90 -13.66
CA THR A 3 11.05 -0.74 -14.04
C THR A 3 11.47 -1.86 -14.98
N GLU A 4 12.30 -1.52 -15.95
CA GLU A 4 12.93 -2.49 -16.87
C GLU A 4 14.14 -3.16 -16.21
N ASP A 5 14.75 -2.52 -15.20
CA ASP A 5 15.87 -3.07 -14.45
C ASP A 5 15.59 -3.06 -12.93
N PRO A 6 14.95 -4.12 -12.43
CA PRO A 6 14.64 -4.24 -11.00
C PRO A 6 15.90 -4.37 -10.12
N TYR A 7 17.01 -4.88 -10.68
CA TYR A 7 18.26 -4.99 -9.92
C TYR A 7 18.90 -3.62 -9.70
N ALA A 8 18.95 -2.77 -10.73
CA ALA A 8 19.42 -1.39 -10.59
C ALA A 8 18.55 -0.62 -9.61
N PHE A 9 17.22 -0.76 -9.69
CA PHE A 9 16.28 -0.16 -8.73
C PHE A 9 16.58 -0.60 -7.29
N MET A 10 16.68 -1.90 -7.04
CA MET A 10 16.96 -2.43 -5.70
C MET A 10 18.33 -1.98 -5.18
N LYS A 11 19.34 -1.91 -6.02
CA LYS A 11 20.68 -1.41 -5.66
C LYS A 11 20.61 0.07 -5.27
N ALA A 12 19.94 0.89 -6.06
CA ALA A 12 19.77 2.32 -5.80
C ALA A 12 19.00 2.59 -4.49
N PHE A 13 18.04 1.75 -4.13
CA PHE A 13 17.30 1.84 -2.89
C PHE A 13 18.07 1.29 -1.68
N ARG A 14 18.56 0.05 -1.77
CA ARG A 14 19.14 -0.68 -0.61
C ARG A 14 20.48 -0.12 -0.17
N TYR A 15 21.33 0.31 -1.09
CA TYR A 15 22.68 0.75 -0.75
C TYR A 15 22.69 2.04 0.08
N PRO A 16 22.03 3.13 -0.33
CA PRO A 16 21.97 4.35 0.47
C PRO A 16 21.28 4.12 1.83
N TYR A 17 20.19 3.35 1.84
CA TYR A 17 19.47 3.04 3.08
C TYR A 17 20.31 2.24 4.06
N THR A 18 21.01 1.19 3.60
CA THR A 18 21.95 0.41 4.45
C THR A 18 23.04 1.29 5.04
N ARG A 19 23.61 2.17 4.21
CA ARG A 19 24.66 3.10 4.65
C ARG A 19 24.15 4.06 5.71
N TYR A 20 23.01 4.69 5.48
CA TYR A 20 22.36 5.58 6.45
C TYR A 20 22.06 4.85 7.77
N PHE A 21 21.45 3.68 7.69
CA PHE A 21 21.08 2.89 8.88
C PHE A 21 22.32 2.46 9.69
N ASN A 22 23.35 1.96 9.02
CA ASN A 22 24.59 1.57 9.67
C ASN A 22 25.29 2.75 10.36
N GLN A 23 25.31 3.90 9.71
CA GLN A 23 25.88 5.11 10.29
C GLN A 23 25.06 5.58 11.52
N LYS A 24 23.74 5.59 11.41
CA LYS A 24 22.85 6.05 12.48
C LYS A 24 22.91 5.17 13.72
N TYR A 25 23.04 3.86 13.56
CA TYR A 25 22.98 2.89 14.64
C TYR A 25 24.32 2.23 14.97
N GLY A 26 25.44 2.76 14.45
CA GLY A 26 26.79 2.24 14.71
C GLY A 26 26.99 0.79 14.23
N ARG A 27 26.21 0.33 13.25
CA ARG A 27 26.28 -1.04 12.72
C ARG A 27 27.24 -1.15 11.53
N LYS A 28 27.64 -2.38 11.24
CA LYS A 28 28.42 -2.73 10.04
C LYS A 28 27.73 -3.89 9.30
N GLY A 29 28.01 -3.99 8.01
CA GLY A 29 27.51 -5.07 7.16
C GLY A 29 26.21 -4.73 6.45
N GLN A 30 25.66 -5.73 5.77
CA GLN A 30 24.46 -5.59 4.96
C GLN A 30 23.21 -5.54 5.84
N LEU A 31 22.23 -4.72 5.46
CA LEU A 31 20.92 -4.70 6.03
C LEU A 31 19.97 -5.54 5.17
N GLY A 32 19.32 -6.51 5.82
CA GLY A 32 18.44 -7.47 5.14
C GLY A 32 19.20 -8.59 4.43
N GLU A 33 18.49 -9.46 3.76
CA GLU A 33 19.03 -10.61 3.05
C GLU A 33 19.84 -10.20 1.82
N LYS A 34 20.86 -11.01 1.49
CA LYS A 34 21.72 -10.75 0.32
C LYS A 34 20.94 -10.85 -0.98
N HIS A 35 20.11 -11.87 -1.08
CA HIS A 35 19.27 -12.11 -2.24
C HIS A 35 17.86 -11.59 -1.98
N PHE A 36 17.18 -11.13 -3.00
CA PHE A 36 15.80 -10.76 -2.99
C PHE A 36 15.06 -11.52 -4.08
N PHE A 37 13.82 -11.85 -3.79
CA PHE A 37 12.96 -12.50 -4.76
C PHE A 37 12.39 -11.46 -5.72
N LEU A 38 12.38 -11.79 -7.00
CA LEU A 38 11.72 -11.03 -8.05
C LEU A 38 10.54 -11.82 -8.55
N CYS A 39 9.39 -11.19 -8.58
CA CYS A 39 8.19 -11.71 -9.20
C CYS A 39 7.65 -10.67 -10.17
N GLU A 40 7.47 -11.06 -11.42
CA GLU A 40 6.76 -10.24 -12.38
C GLU A 40 5.26 -10.27 -12.06
N ILE A 41 4.63 -9.10 -12.11
CA ILE A 41 3.20 -8.99 -11.83
C ILE A 41 2.46 -9.06 -13.15
N GLU A 42 1.69 -10.13 -13.33
CA GLU A 42 0.90 -10.37 -14.52
C GLU A 42 -0.60 -10.26 -14.24
N GLY A 43 -1.26 -9.43 -15.02
CA GLY A 43 -2.70 -9.24 -14.95
C GLY A 43 -3.20 -8.47 -13.73
N LEU A 44 -4.47 -8.10 -13.79
CA LEU A 44 -5.11 -7.20 -12.83
C LEU A 44 -5.22 -7.85 -11.43
N TYR A 45 -5.58 -9.11 -11.38
CA TYR A 45 -5.80 -9.80 -10.09
C TYR A 45 -4.52 -9.91 -9.26
N HIS A 46 -3.41 -10.27 -9.91
CA HIS A 46 -2.11 -10.31 -9.28
C HIS A 46 -1.70 -8.91 -8.79
N LEU A 47 -1.89 -7.89 -9.62
CA LEU A 47 -1.61 -6.50 -9.24
C LEU A 47 -2.42 -6.07 -8.02
N LEU A 48 -3.72 -6.36 -7.99
CA LEU A 48 -4.58 -6.03 -6.85
C LEU A 48 -4.18 -6.78 -5.57
N ALA A 49 -3.78 -8.06 -5.70
CA ALA A 49 -3.27 -8.84 -4.56
C ALA A 49 -1.99 -8.23 -3.99
N VAL A 50 -1.02 -7.89 -4.85
CA VAL A 50 0.25 -7.27 -4.45
C VAL A 50 0.03 -5.90 -3.82
N LEU A 51 -0.77 -5.03 -4.45
CA LEU A 51 -1.09 -3.71 -3.90
C LEU A 51 -1.77 -3.82 -2.53
N SER A 52 -2.74 -4.73 -2.42
CA SER A 52 -3.45 -4.98 -1.16
C SER A 52 -2.50 -5.48 -0.08
N TYR A 53 -1.62 -6.41 -0.40
CA TYR A 53 -0.62 -6.92 0.53
C TYR A 53 0.31 -5.81 1.03
N ILE A 54 0.87 -5.00 0.12
CA ILE A 54 1.79 -3.90 0.48
C ILE A 54 1.09 -2.88 1.38
N LEU A 55 -0.14 -2.47 1.04
CA LEU A 55 -0.87 -1.45 1.79
C LEU A 55 -1.33 -1.97 3.16
N ARG A 56 -1.57 -3.27 3.31
CA ARG A 56 -1.96 -3.94 4.56
C ARG A 56 -0.79 -4.47 5.39
N ASN A 57 0.43 -4.38 4.87
CA ASN A 57 1.62 -4.91 5.53
C ASN A 57 1.76 -4.48 7.00
N PRO A 58 1.51 -3.21 7.40
CA PRO A 58 1.55 -2.82 8.81
C PRO A 58 0.54 -3.55 9.71
N LEU A 59 -0.63 -3.89 9.17
CA LEU A 59 -1.63 -4.70 9.88
C LEU A 59 -1.17 -6.15 10.04
N HIS A 60 -0.64 -6.76 8.97
CA HIS A 60 -0.14 -8.14 9.00
C HIS A 60 0.98 -8.35 10.02
N HIS A 61 1.82 -7.35 10.20
CA HIS A 61 2.91 -7.38 11.18
C HIS A 61 2.54 -6.84 12.56
N GLY A 62 1.27 -6.55 12.82
CA GLY A 62 0.81 -6.03 14.10
C GLY A 62 1.33 -4.64 14.47
N VAL A 63 1.87 -3.89 13.49
CA VAL A 63 2.39 -2.53 13.69
C VAL A 63 1.25 -1.53 13.83
N ALA A 64 0.09 -1.83 13.26
CA ALA A 64 -1.12 -1.02 13.34
C ALA A 64 -2.35 -1.93 13.52
N ALA A 65 -3.36 -1.42 14.24
CA ALA A 65 -4.61 -2.14 14.47
C ALA A 65 -5.54 -2.16 13.24
N THR A 66 -5.32 -1.23 12.30
CA THR A 66 -6.07 -1.14 11.04
C THR A 66 -5.13 -0.84 9.89
N PRO A 67 -5.48 -1.16 8.64
CA PRO A 67 -4.65 -0.82 7.48
C PRO A 67 -4.34 0.68 7.41
N PHE A 68 -5.29 1.52 7.81
CA PHE A 68 -5.20 2.99 7.77
C PHE A 68 -4.50 3.60 9.00
N GLY A 69 -4.16 2.79 10.02
CA GLY A 69 -3.58 3.28 11.27
C GLY A 69 -2.10 3.65 11.20
N TYR A 70 -1.39 3.20 10.17
CA TYR A 70 0.06 3.42 10.07
C TYR A 70 0.38 4.70 9.30
N ARG A 71 0.92 5.71 10.01
CA ARG A 71 1.18 7.06 9.45
C ARG A 71 2.19 7.09 8.29
N TYR A 72 3.07 6.10 8.22
CA TYR A 72 4.11 6.05 7.18
C TYR A 72 3.67 5.26 5.94
N SER A 73 2.42 4.79 5.90
CA SER A 73 1.84 4.13 4.74
C SER A 73 1.28 5.15 3.75
N SER A 74 1.32 4.80 2.47
CA SER A 74 0.66 5.57 1.41
C SER A 74 -0.84 5.30 1.29
N ILE A 75 -1.40 4.39 2.09
CA ILE A 75 -2.80 3.96 1.98
C ILE A 75 -3.81 5.12 2.05
N ARG A 76 -3.54 6.14 2.89
CA ARG A 76 -4.42 7.31 3.05
C ARG A 76 -4.37 8.29 1.87
N ALA A 77 -3.46 8.09 0.93
CA ALA A 77 -3.41 8.89 -0.28
C ALA A 77 -4.40 8.41 -1.33
N VAL A 78 -4.77 7.12 -1.29
CA VAL A 78 -5.64 6.46 -2.25
C VAL A 78 -7.09 6.71 -1.87
N PHE A 79 -7.91 7.17 -2.83
CA PHE A 79 -9.31 7.59 -2.62
C PHE A 79 -9.48 8.57 -1.45
N ARG A 80 -8.50 9.46 -1.29
CA ARG A 80 -8.37 10.34 -0.14
C ARG A 80 -9.63 11.18 0.10
N LYS A 81 -10.20 11.73 -0.96
CA LYS A 81 -11.41 12.58 -0.88
C LYS A 81 -12.65 11.77 -0.50
N GLU A 82 -12.84 10.64 -1.14
CA GLU A 82 -13.98 9.74 -0.94
C GLU A 82 -13.97 9.13 0.47
N LEU A 83 -12.78 8.89 1.02
CA LEU A 83 -12.60 8.33 2.36
C LEU A 83 -12.54 9.39 3.47
N GLY A 84 -12.69 10.68 3.13
CA GLY A 84 -12.76 11.75 4.11
C GLY A 84 -11.42 12.16 4.72
N TYR A 85 -10.28 11.86 4.08
CA TYR A 85 -8.97 12.30 4.54
C TYR A 85 -8.65 13.69 3.98
N PHE A 86 -9.23 14.71 4.58
CA PHE A 86 -9.08 16.11 4.14
C PHE A 86 -7.91 16.86 4.78
N ASP A 87 -7.26 16.27 5.78
CA ASP A 87 -6.18 16.92 6.51
C ASP A 87 -4.99 17.22 5.57
N GLU A 88 -4.74 18.50 5.35
CA GLU A 88 -3.54 18.97 4.66
C GLU A 88 -2.51 19.32 5.74
N PRO A 89 -1.42 18.55 5.87
CA PRO A 89 -0.38 18.88 6.82
C PRO A 89 0.33 20.18 6.39
N GLU A 90 0.83 20.90 7.38
CA GLU A 90 1.66 22.08 7.13
C GLU A 90 2.88 21.68 6.32
N LEU A 91 3.07 22.36 5.17
CA LEU A 91 4.18 22.08 4.27
C LEU A 91 5.47 22.72 4.76
N MET A 92 6.55 21.97 4.68
CA MET A 92 7.88 22.50 4.95
C MET A 92 8.33 23.46 3.84
N PRO A 93 8.75 24.67 4.19
CA PRO A 93 9.36 25.57 3.21
C PRO A 93 10.59 24.92 2.56
N GLN A 94 10.75 25.11 1.25
CA GLN A 94 11.86 24.53 0.50
C GLN A 94 13.23 24.82 1.12
N LYS A 95 13.42 26.05 1.61
CA LYS A 95 14.64 26.48 2.30
C LYS A 95 14.95 25.72 3.60
N SER A 96 14.01 24.98 4.16
CA SER A 96 14.18 24.22 5.41
C SER A 96 14.32 22.72 5.16
N GLN A 97 14.12 22.24 3.94
CA GLN A 97 14.15 20.81 3.61
C GLN A 97 15.55 20.20 3.81
N TYR A 98 16.62 20.98 3.74
CA TYR A 98 17.98 20.50 3.99
C TYR A 98 18.18 19.91 5.39
N LEU A 99 17.31 20.23 6.35
CA LEU A 99 17.36 19.66 7.70
C LEU A 99 17.08 18.15 7.71
N PHE A 100 16.36 17.66 6.70
CA PHE A 100 15.94 16.27 6.59
C PHE A 100 16.56 15.54 5.39
N LEU A 101 17.04 16.29 4.40
CA LEU A 101 17.67 15.73 3.21
C LEU A 101 19.19 15.72 3.36
N PRO A 102 19.86 14.61 3.01
CA PRO A 102 21.31 14.52 3.12
C PRO A 102 22.02 15.36 2.06
N GLY A 103 22.99 16.16 2.48
CA GLY A 103 23.86 16.91 1.56
C GLY A 103 23.12 17.91 0.66
N ASN A 104 23.45 17.87 -0.63
CA ASN A 104 22.86 18.76 -1.64
C ASN A 104 21.69 18.11 -2.39
N VAL A 105 20.99 17.16 -1.76
CA VAL A 105 19.82 16.51 -2.35
C VAL A 105 18.62 17.45 -2.27
N SER A 106 17.96 17.66 -3.39
CA SER A 106 16.64 18.31 -3.47
C SER A 106 15.56 17.28 -3.76
N LEU A 107 14.34 17.56 -3.32
CA LEU A 107 13.20 16.75 -3.74
C LEU A 107 12.95 16.93 -5.24
N PRO A 108 12.52 15.86 -5.93
CA PRO A 108 12.02 15.97 -7.29
C PRO A 108 10.87 16.96 -7.39
N ASP A 109 10.70 17.55 -8.58
CA ASP A 109 9.60 18.47 -8.83
C ASP A 109 8.25 17.85 -8.51
N GLY A 110 7.39 18.60 -7.85
CA GLY A 110 6.07 18.12 -7.42
C GLY A 110 6.03 17.39 -6.08
N PHE A 111 7.16 16.90 -5.55
CA PHE A 111 7.19 16.25 -4.24
C PHE A 111 7.03 17.30 -3.13
N LYS A 112 6.21 16.96 -2.15
CA LYS A 112 5.92 17.80 -0.99
C LYS A 112 6.37 17.11 0.30
N MET A 113 6.90 17.89 1.23
CA MET A 113 7.33 17.44 2.55
C MET A 113 6.53 18.19 3.61
N ASP A 114 6.08 17.48 4.64
CA ASP A 114 5.43 18.10 5.79
C ASP A 114 6.44 18.70 6.77
N SER A 115 5.95 19.46 7.75
CA SER A 115 6.78 20.11 8.78
C SER A 115 7.55 19.11 9.66
N SER A 116 7.19 17.84 9.67
CA SER A 116 7.90 16.76 10.36
C SER A 116 9.01 16.11 9.53
N GLY A 117 9.19 16.53 8.27
CA GLY A 117 10.18 15.97 7.34
C GLY A 117 9.75 14.74 6.59
N LEU A 118 8.46 14.38 6.60
CA LEU A 118 7.92 13.26 5.83
C LEU A 118 7.46 13.74 4.45
N ILE A 119 7.82 12.96 3.43
CA ILE A 119 7.29 13.19 2.09
C ILE A 119 5.82 12.79 2.08
N LEU A 120 4.97 13.68 1.55
CA LEU A 120 3.55 13.40 1.43
C LEU A 120 3.30 12.34 0.35
N PRO A 121 2.71 11.19 0.70
CA PRO A 121 2.55 10.08 -0.24
C PRO A 121 1.83 10.48 -1.53
N HIS A 122 0.78 11.29 -1.45
CA HIS A 122 0.01 11.74 -2.62
C HIS A 122 0.81 12.63 -3.58
N SER A 123 1.97 13.13 -3.18
CA SER A 123 2.88 13.88 -4.05
C SER A 123 3.99 13.03 -4.66
N ALA A 124 4.20 11.81 -4.14
CA ALA A 124 5.33 10.96 -4.50
C ALA A 124 4.93 9.66 -5.22
N ILE A 125 3.65 9.30 -5.18
CA ILE A 125 3.12 8.11 -5.85
C ILE A 125 2.09 8.51 -6.90
N ASP A 126 1.93 7.68 -7.93
CA ASP A 126 0.85 7.81 -8.90
C ASP A 126 -0.46 7.28 -8.30
N VAL A 127 -1.14 8.16 -7.55
CA VAL A 127 -2.40 7.85 -6.88
C VAL A 127 -3.47 7.50 -7.92
N ALA A 128 -3.51 8.22 -9.03
CA ALA A 128 -4.52 8.00 -10.07
C ALA A 128 -4.41 6.62 -10.71
N ASP A 129 -3.19 6.13 -10.93
CA ASP A 129 -2.97 4.78 -11.43
C ASP A 129 -3.46 3.72 -10.42
N VAL A 130 -3.15 3.89 -9.14
CA VAL A 130 -3.62 2.95 -8.09
C VAL A 130 -5.15 2.97 -7.97
N GLU A 131 -5.77 4.15 -7.96
CA GLU A 131 -7.23 4.30 -7.92
C GLU A 131 -7.90 3.66 -9.13
N HIS A 132 -7.30 3.81 -10.31
CA HIS A 132 -7.80 3.17 -11.53
C HIS A 132 -7.85 1.64 -11.40
N GLN A 133 -6.84 1.02 -10.78
CA GLN A 133 -6.81 -0.44 -10.60
C GLN A 133 -7.95 -0.94 -9.70
N PHE A 134 -8.29 -0.20 -8.65
CA PHE A 134 -9.40 -0.56 -7.75
C PHE A 134 -10.77 -0.09 -8.26
N SER A 135 -10.80 0.80 -9.25
CA SER A 135 -11.98 1.38 -9.88
C SER A 135 -12.83 2.27 -8.97
N THR A 136 -13.08 1.89 -7.72
CA THR A 136 -13.90 2.66 -6.77
C THR A 136 -13.32 2.60 -5.34
N ALA A 137 -13.61 3.62 -4.53
CA ALA A 137 -13.28 3.63 -3.11
C ALA A 137 -13.89 2.44 -2.35
N ARG A 138 -15.07 2.01 -2.76
CA ARG A 138 -15.76 0.85 -2.16
C ARG A 138 -14.98 -0.45 -2.42
N THR A 139 -14.54 -0.68 -3.64
CA THR A 139 -13.72 -1.83 -4.01
C THR A 139 -12.39 -1.79 -3.24
N PHE A 140 -11.77 -0.62 -3.16
CA PHE A 140 -10.55 -0.42 -2.39
C PHE A 140 -10.74 -0.79 -0.91
N LEU A 141 -11.77 -0.26 -0.25
CA LEU A 141 -12.10 -0.60 1.14
C LEU A 141 -12.35 -2.08 1.35
N TYR A 142 -13.01 -2.72 0.38
CA TYR A 142 -13.22 -4.16 0.40
C TYR A 142 -11.87 -4.90 0.49
N TYR A 143 -10.93 -4.59 -0.41
CA TYR A 143 -9.60 -5.21 -0.41
C TYR A 143 -8.80 -4.90 0.86
N MET A 144 -8.94 -3.71 1.41
CA MET A 144 -8.22 -3.31 2.62
C MET A 144 -8.73 -3.99 3.89
N ASN A 145 -10.01 -4.32 3.96
CA ASN A 145 -10.62 -4.86 5.17
C ASN A 145 -11.01 -6.35 5.08
N ARG A 146 -10.83 -6.98 3.91
CA ARG A 146 -11.11 -8.41 3.79
C ARG A 146 -10.22 -9.23 4.73
N LEU A 147 -10.80 -10.28 5.30
CA LEU A 147 -10.01 -11.30 5.99
C LEU A 147 -9.26 -12.10 4.92
N SER A 148 -7.96 -11.94 4.91
CA SER A 148 -7.11 -12.77 4.09
C SER A 148 -6.53 -13.87 4.97
N GLY A 149 -6.61 -15.10 4.51
CA GLY A 149 -5.71 -16.09 5.04
C GLY A 149 -4.29 -15.68 4.62
N GLU A 150 -3.41 -15.42 5.59
CA GLU A 150 -2.00 -15.10 5.31
C GLU A 150 -1.34 -16.12 4.37
N ALA A 151 -1.73 -17.39 4.49
CA ALA A 151 -1.28 -18.46 3.62
C ALA A 151 -1.70 -18.22 2.17
N TRP A 152 -2.94 -17.84 1.92
CA TRP A 152 -3.45 -17.61 0.57
C TRP A 152 -2.77 -16.41 -0.11
N GLU A 153 -2.55 -15.31 0.62
CA GLU A 153 -1.84 -14.14 0.07
C GLU A 153 -0.38 -14.45 -0.23
N LYS A 154 0.29 -15.21 0.63
CA LYS A 154 1.68 -15.64 0.39
C LYS A 154 1.79 -16.60 -0.79
N GLU A 155 0.88 -17.55 -0.92
CA GLU A 155 0.83 -18.50 -2.01
C GLU A 155 0.61 -17.78 -3.36
N GLN A 156 -0.32 -16.83 -3.40
CA GLN A 156 -0.59 -16.00 -4.57
C GLN A 156 0.59 -15.14 -5.02
N LEU A 157 1.41 -14.67 -4.08
CA LEU A 157 2.60 -13.89 -4.38
C LEU A 157 3.79 -14.76 -4.84
N GLN A 158 3.77 -16.05 -4.49
CA GLN A 158 4.82 -17.01 -4.85
C GLN A 158 4.57 -17.68 -6.21
N ASP A 159 3.30 -17.93 -6.54
CA ASP A 159 2.88 -18.62 -7.77
C ASP A 159 2.55 -17.62 -8.90
N GLY A 160 3.49 -16.72 -9.24
CA GLY A 160 3.27 -15.64 -10.21
C GLY A 160 2.74 -16.07 -11.59
N ASP A 161 2.87 -17.33 -11.96
CA ASP A 161 2.48 -17.85 -13.28
C ASP A 161 1.08 -18.46 -13.34
N ASN A 162 0.35 -18.62 -12.21
CA ASN A 162 -0.92 -19.37 -12.20
C ASN A 162 -1.92 -18.86 -11.15
N ILE A 163 -2.15 -17.55 -11.06
CA ILE A 163 -3.18 -17.03 -10.16
C ILE A 163 -4.54 -17.19 -10.83
N PRO A 164 -5.39 -18.10 -10.39
CA PRO A 164 -6.75 -18.17 -10.92
C PRO A 164 -7.48 -16.87 -10.58
N PRO A 165 -8.32 -16.36 -11.48
CA PRO A 165 -9.10 -15.17 -11.21
C PRO A 165 -9.90 -15.38 -9.92
N ILE A 166 -9.86 -14.37 -9.04
CA ILE A 166 -10.67 -14.40 -7.81
C ILE A 166 -12.13 -14.49 -8.23
N THR A 167 -12.76 -15.61 -7.97
CA THR A 167 -14.17 -15.80 -8.27
C THR A 167 -15.03 -15.07 -7.24
N ILE A 168 -16.26 -14.71 -7.65
CA ILE A 168 -17.26 -14.11 -6.73
C ILE A 168 -17.45 -14.99 -5.51
N GLU A 169 -17.45 -16.32 -5.68
CA GLU A 169 -17.58 -17.28 -4.58
C GLU A 169 -16.40 -17.24 -3.59
N GLN A 170 -15.18 -17.02 -4.07
CA GLN A 170 -14.01 -16.84 -3.20
C GLN A 170 -14.08 -15.51 -2.46
N ILE A 171 -14.56 -14.48 -3.13
CA ILE A 171 -14.87 -13.18 -2.55
C ILE A 171 -15.89 -13.33 -1.43
N GLU A 172 -16.99 -14.01 -1.68
CA GLU A 172 -18.07 -14.24 -0.72
C GLU A 172 -17.62 -15.08 0.49
N ARG A 173 -16.82 -16.10 0.28
CA ARG A 173 -16.24 -16.92 1.38
C ARG A 173 -15.25 -16.12 2.25
N THR A 174 -14.59 -15.14 1.68
CA THR A 174 -13.58 -14.34 2.38
C THR A 174 -14.19 -13.16 3.12
N ILE A 175 -15.35 -12.67 2.68
CA ILE A 175 -16.11 -11.64 3.39
C ILE A 175 -16.97 -12.30 4.46
N ARG A 176 -16.64 -12.10 5.72
CA ARG A 176 -17.62 -12.32 6.78
C ARG A 176 -18.64 -11.20 6.73
N TYR A 177 -19.89 -11.57 6.87
CA TYR A 177 -21.02 -10.63 6.94
C TYR A 177 -20.79 -9.48 7.95
N GLN A 178 -20.08 -9.79 9.04
CA GLN A 178 -19.69 -8.83 10.07
C GLN A 178 -18.72 -7.75 9.56
N ASP A 179 -17.83 -8.11 8.66
CA ASP A 179 -16.83 -7.18 8.10
C ASP A 179 -17.49 -6.21 7.12
N LEU A 180 -18.41 -6.70 6.30
CA LEU A 180 -19.28 -5.87 5.46
C LEU A 180 -20.11 -4.90 6.30
N LYS A 181 -20.67 -5.38 7.41
CA LYS A 181 -21.44 -4.58 8.34
C LYS A 181 -20.61 -3.46 8.98
N THR A 182 -19.34 -3.76 9.29
CA THR A 182 -18.40 -2.78 9.83
C THR A 182 -17.98 -1.75 8.79
N MET A 183 -17.79 -2.17 7.53
CA MET A 183 -17.38 -1.30 6.43
C MET A 183 -18.46 -0.34 5.95
N LEU A 184 -19.72 -0.78 5.92
CA LEU A 184 -20.83 -0.06 5.29
C LEU A 184 -21.81 0.58 6.30
N GLY A 185 -21.54 0.39 7.61
CA GLY A 185 -22.51 0.75 8.67
C GLY A 185 -23.62 -0.30 8.83
N ASN A 186 -24.17 -0.37 10.04
CA ASN A 186 -24.95 -1.51 10.52
C ASN A 186 -26.11 -1.98 9.62
N GLU A 187 -26.91 -1.07 9.08
CA GLU A 187 -28.10 -1.42 8.31
C GLU A 187 -27.90 -1.31 6.79
N HIS A 188 -27.07 -0.38 6.34
CA HIS A 188 -26.79 -0.18 4.92
C HIS A 188 -25.96 -1.32 4.31
N GLY A 189 -25.08 -1.93 5.09
CA GLY A 189 -24.30 -3.08 4.64
C GLY A 189 -25.17 -4.30 4.31
N ARG A 190 -26.21 -4.54 5.11
CA ARG A 190 -27.13 -5.65 4.94
C ARG A 190 -28.00 -5.49 3.69
N ALA A 191 -28.52 -4.30 3.44
CA ALA A 191 -29.33 -4.01 2.28
C ALA A 191 -28.53 -4.14 0.96
N ASN A 192 -27.29 -3.66 0.96
CA ASN A 192 -26.42 -3.76 -0.20
C ASN A 192 -25.93 -5.18 -0.50
N TYR A 193 -25.72 -6.01 0.52
CA TYR A 193 -25.35 -7.42 0.34
C TYR A 193 -26.51 -8.21 -0.29
N ASN A 194 -27.74 -8.01 0.22
CA ASN A 194 -28.90 -8.67 -0.34
C ASN A 194 -29.21 -8.21 -1.77
N ALA A 195 -29.03 -6.91 -2.07
CA ALA A 195 -29.26 -6.37 -3.42
C ALA A 195 -28.27 -6.93 -4.46
N THR A 196 -27.09 -7.36 -4.04
CA THR A 196 -26.08 -7.95 -4.95
C THR A 196 -26.42 -9.42 -5.27
N ASN A 197 -27.12 -10.12 -4.39
CA ASN A 197 -27.57 -11.50 -4.61
C ASN A 197 -28.89 -11.61 -5.41
N ASP A 198 -29.68 -10.51 -5.46
CA ASP A 198 -30.93 -10.46 -6.22
C ASP A 198 -30.75 -10.09 -7.71
N ILE A 199 -29.51 -9.91 -8.17
CA ILE A 199 -29.14 -9.61 -9.57
C ILE A 199 -28.51 -10.83 -10.27
N GLN A 200 -28.94 -12.02 -9.92
CA GLN A 200 -28.66 -13.23 -10.71
C GLN A 200 -29.89 -13.70 -11.48
#